data_68d3c03f9f50498da26e9ca8a7c210d9
#
_entry.id   68d3c03f9f50498da26e9ca8a7c210d9
#
_cell.length_a   1.000
_cell.length_b   1.000
_cell.length_c   1.000
_cell.angle_alpha   90.00
_cell.angle_beta   90.00
_cell.angle_gamma   90.00
#
_symmetry.space_group_name_H-M   'P 1'
#
loop_
_entity.id
_entity.type
_entity.pdbx_description
1 polymer ?
#
loop_
_entity_poly.entity_id
_entity_poly.type
_entity_poly.pdbx_seq_one_letter_code
_entity_poly.pdbx_strand_id
1 'polypeptide(L)'
;TQGAMIALIALGYTMVYGVLKLINFAHSEVFMMGAYIGFFLLAFLVGGDHAAMADHPLLAGALATVLAMAGASLIGITVERVAYRPLRNRRKGALVRVTPLVTALGVSMFLQNLAQLLFSPRFRPYPQLLSGTVQLPLIGSISSSRVLILVTAIVVMVALELVVKRTWFGKAMR
;
A
#
# COMPACT_ATOMS: atom_id res chain seq x y z
N THR A 1 -0.55 6.23 -16.00
CA THR A 1 -1.12 5.56 -14.80
C THR A 1 -0.13 4.62 -14.13
N GLN A 2 0.54 3.69 -14.84
CA GLN A 2 1.54 2.81 -14.22
C GLN A 2 2.68 3.59 -13.55
N GLY A 3 3.23 4.61 -14.20
CA GLY A 3 4.26 5.46 -13.60
C GLY A 3 3.81 6.16 -12.31
N ALA A 4 2.55 6.57 -12.21
CA ALA A 4 2.00 7.18 -11.00
C ALA A 4 1.92 6.18 -9.83
N MET A 5 1.54 4.92 -10.10
CA MET A 5 1.56 3.86 -9.08
C MET A 5 2.98 3.57 -8.60
N ILE A 6 3.93 3.45 -9.53
CA ILE A 6 5.35 3.23 -9.19
C ILE A 6 5.90 4.40 -8.37
N ALA A 7 5.55 5.64 -8.71
CA ALA A 7 5.97 6.82 -7.96
C ALA A 7 5.43 6.82 -6.52
N LEU A 8 4.18 6.41 -6.29
CA LEU A 8 3.61 6.26 -4.94
C LEU A 8 4.34 5.20 -4.12
N ILE A 9 4.63 4.06 -4.72
CA ILE A 9 5.38 2.98 -4.05
C ILE A 9 6.79 3.46 -3.71
N ALA A 10 7.47 4.14 -4.63
CA ALA A 10 8.80 4.71 -4.42
C ALA A 10 8.82 5.76 -3.31
N LEU A 11 7.79 6.62 -3.26
CA LEU A 11 7.62 7.61 -2.18
C LEU A 11 7.43 6.92 -0.81
N GLY A 12 6.57 5.91 -0.72
CA GLY A 12 6.42 5.12 0.50
C GLY A 12 7.73 4.49 0.94
N TYR A 13 8.49 3.94 0.00
CA TYR A 13 9.80 3.33 0.25
C TYR A 13 10.82 4.35 0.79
N THR A 14 10.89 5.53 0.17
CA THR A 14 11.80 6.60 0.59
C THR A 14 11.45 7.16 1.97
N MET A 15 10.16 7.26 2.31
CA MET A 15 9.73 7.67 3.65
C MET A 15 10.18 6.65 4.71
N VAL A 16 9.95 5.37 4.49
CA VAL A 16 10.37 4.31 5.42
C VAL A 16 11.90 4.29 5.57
N TYR A 17 12.64 4.43 4.45
CA TYR A 17 14.09 4.54 4.47
C TYR A 17 14.58 5.78 5.26
N GLY A 18 13.90 6.91 5.10
CA GLY A 18 14.21 8.15 5.83
C GLY A 18 14.18 7.96 7.35
N VAL A 19 13.22 7.18 7.86
CA VAL A 19 13.05 6.90 9.29
C VAL A 19 14.01 5.82 9.78
N LEU A 20 14.04 4.70 9.11
CA LEU A 20 14.75 3.51 9.58
C LEU A 20 16.23 3.53 9.22
N LYS A 21 16.64 4.35 8.24
CA LYS A 21 17.99 4.38 7.63
C LYS A 21 18.44 2.99 7.14
N LEU A 22 17.49 2.10 6.89
CA LEU A 22 17.68 0.74 6.43
C LEU A 22 16.65 0.41 5.35
N ILE A 23 17.05 -0.34 4.35
CA ILE A 23 16.15 -0.82 3.29
C ILE A 23 15.23 -1.88 3.90
N ASN A 24 13.94 -1.58 3.96
CA ASN A 24 12.93 -2.50 4.45
C ASN A 24 12.31 -3.26 3.28
N PHE A 25 12.83 -4.44 2.96
CA PHE A 25 12.28 -5.29 1.90
C PHE A 25 10.85 -5.78 2.16
N ALA A 26 10.40 -5.81 3.42
CA ALA A 26 9.03 -6.20 3.75
C ALA A 26 7.99 -5.11 3.40
N HIS A 27 8.41 -3.90 2.99
CA HIS A 27 7.48 -2.82 2.67
C HIS A 27 6.56 -3.16 1.49
N SER A 28 7.13 -3.75 0.43
CA SER A 28 6.37 -4.20 -0.75
C SER A 28 5.30 -5.25 -0.39
N GLU A 29 5.62 -6.13 0.55
CA GLU A 29 4.71 -7.19 0.98
C GLU A 29 3.57 -6.65 1.85
N VAL A 30 3.86 -5.67 2.70
CA VAL A 30 2.81 -4.96 3.46
C VAL A 30 1.88 -4.22 2.51
N PHE A 31 2.42 -3.58 1.46
CA PHE A 31 1.62 -2.96 0.41
C PHE A 31 0.76 -4.00 -0.33
N MET A 32 1.33 -5.13 -0.71
CA MET A 32 0.61 -6.25 -1.34
C MET A 32 -0.56 -6.73 -0.45
N MET A 33 -0.33 -6.95 0.84
CA MET A 33 -1.38 -7.35 1.77
C MET A 33 -2.49 -6.29 1.88
N GLY A 34 -2.13 -5.02 1.90
CA GLY A 34 -3.08 -3.90 1.85
C GLY A 34 -3.92 -3.92 0.56
N ALA A 35 -3.31 -4.21 -0.58
CA ALA A 35 -4.01 -4.34 -1.86
C ALA A 35 -5.01 -5.52 -1.86
N TYR A 36 -4.66 -6.66 -1.25
CA TYR A 36 -5.61 -7.77 -1.08
C TYR A 36 -6.78 -7.40 -0.17
N ILE A 37 -6.52 -6.74 0.95
CA ILE A 37 -7.58 -6.27 1.86
C ILE A 37 -8.53 -5.32 1.09
N GLY A 38 -7.98 -4.35 0.37
CA GLY A 38 -8.76 -3.42 -0.44
C GLY A 38 -9.58 -4.12 -1.53
N PHE A 39 -9.00 -5.12 -2.20
CA PHE A 39 -9.67 -5.92 -3.21
C PHE A 39 -10.89 -6.66 -2.63
N PHE A 40 -10.73 -7.38 -1.53
CA PHE A 40 -11.82 -8.14 -0.93
C PHE A 40 -12.91 -7.23 -0.36
N LEU A 41 -12.52 -6.11 0.27
CA LEU A 41 -13.48 -5.12 0.75
C LEU A 41 -14.28 -4.51 -0.41
N LEU A 42 -13.62 -4.13 -1.48
CA LEU A 42 -14.29 -3.57 -2.64
C LEU A 42 -15.20 -4.59 -3.34
N ALA A 43 -14.74 -5.83 -3.49
CA ALA A 43 -15.53 -6.91 -4.02
C ALA A 43 -16.77 -7.19 -3.15
N PHE A 44 -16.67 -7.08 -1.83
CA PHE A 44 -17.79 -7.22 -0.91
C PHE A 44 -18.75 -6.02 -0.97
N LEU A 45 -18.24 -4.79 -1.08
CA LEU A 45 -19.06 -3.57 -1.07
C LEU A 45 -19.80 -3.31 -2.39
N VAL A 46 -19.21 -3.69 -3.52
CA VAL A 46 -19.71 -3.35 -4.87
C VAL A 46 -20.07 -4.59 -5.68
N GLY A 47 -19.51 -5.75 -5.35
CA GLY A 47 -19.66 -6.99 -6.12
C GLY A 47 -20.57 -8.01 -5.45
N GLY A 48 -21.37 -8.73 -6.26
CA GLY A 48 -22.20 -9.85 -5.83
C GLY A 48 -23.60 -9.47 -5.36
N ASP A 49 -24.35 -10.47 -4.89
CA ASP A 49 -25.77 -10.36 -4.51
C ASP A 49 -26.03 -9.51 -3.25
N HIS A 50 -24.96 -9.16 -2.52
CA HIS A 50 -24.99 -8.35 -1.30
C HIS A 50 -24.23 -7.04 -1.44
N ALA A 51 -24.17 -6.46 -2.65
CA ALA A 51 -23.48 -5.21 -2.92
C ALA A 51 -24.10 -4.04 -2.14
N ALA A 52 -23.62 -3.81 -0.91
CA ALA A 52 -24.16 -2.81 0.00
C ALA A 52 -24.02 -1.37 -0.51
N MET A 53 -23.10 -1.13 -1.44
CA MET A 53 -22.78 0.21 -1.98
C MET A 53 -22.63 0.23 -3.50
N ALA A 54 -23.39 -0.62 -4.22
CA ALA A 54 -23.33 -0.65 -5.68
C ALA A 54 -23.73 0.69 -6.32
N ASP A 55 -24.68 1.40 -5.70
CA ASP A 55 -25.18 2.70 -6.14
C ASP A 55 -24.19 3.87 -5.87
N HIS A 56 -23.19 3.65 -4.98
CA HIS A 56 -22.22 4.65 -4.57
C HIS A 56 -20.76 4.14 -4.72
N PRO A 57 -20.30 3.83 -5.94
CA PRO A 57 -19.00 3.18 -6.16
C PRO A 57 -17.81 4.00 -5.67
N LEU A 58 -17.89 5.33 -5.71
CA LEU A 58 -16.82 6.21 -5.20
C LEU A 58 -16.72 6.16 -3.67
N LEU A 59 -17.85 6.11 -2.96
CA LEU A 59 -17.88 5.95 -1.49
C LEU A 59 -17.35 4.57 -1.10
N ALA A 60 -17.76 3.53 -1.81
CA ALA A 60 -17.25 2.18 -1.61
C ALA A 60 -15.72 2.12 -1.80
N GLY A 61 -15.21 2.76 -2.86
CA GLY A 61 -13.77 2.88 -3.12
C GLY A 61 -13.03 3.63 -2.03
N ALA A 62 -13.57 4.74 -1.54
CA ALA A 62 -12.98 5.52 -0.45
C ALA A 62 -12.94 4.71 0.86
N LEU A 63 -14.04 4.07 1.23
CA LEU A 63 -14.12 3.19 2.41
C LEU A 63 -13.16 2.02 2.32
N ALA A 64 -13.15 1.31 1.18
CA ALA A 64 -12.23 0.20 0.96
C ALA A 64 -10.76 0.65 1.08
N THR A 65 -10.43 1.84 0.56
CA THR A 65 -9.08 2.41 0.68
C THR A 65 -8.71 2.70 2.13
N VAL A 66 -9.57 3.37 2.89
CA VAL A 66 -9.32 3.69 4.31
C VAL A 66 -9.14 2.42 5.14
N LEU A 67 -10.02 1.44 4.94
CA LEU A 67 -9.94 0.15 5.65
C LEU A 67 -8.71 -0.66 5.24
N ALA A 68 -8.33 -0.63 3.95
CA ALA A 68 -7.09 -1.25 3.48
C ALA A 68 -5.85 -0.60 4.10
N MET A 69 -5.83 0.74 4.21
CA MET A 69 -4.76 1.47 4.90
C MET A 69 -4.68 1.09 6.39
N ALA A 70 -5.81 1.00 7.07
CA ALA A 70 -5.87 0.56 8.47
C ALA A 70 -5.36 -0.88 8.62
N GLY A 71 -5.80 -1.80 7.77
CA GLY A 71 -5.34 -3.19 7.76
C GLY A 71 -3.85 -3.32 7.46
N ALA A 72 -3.35 -2.62 6.44
CA ALA A 72 -1.92 -2.59 6.13
C ALA A 72 -1.09 -2.02 7.30
N SER A 73 -1.61 -0.99 7.98
CA SER A 73 -0.97 -0.41 9.15
C SER A 73 -0.89 -1.39 10.31
N LEU A 74 -1.95 -2.16 10.57
CA LEU A 74 -1.96 -3.22 11.59
C LEU A 74 -0.95 -4.30 11.28
N ILE A 75 -0.85 -4.74 10.02
CA ILE A 75 0.16 -5.71 9.58
C ILE A 75 1.56 -5.12 9.79
N GLY A 76 1.80 -3.88 9.39
CA GLY A 76 3.08 -3.19 9.58
C GLY A 76 3.48 -3.10 11.06
N ILE A 77 2.55 -2.72 11.94
CA ILE A 77 2.77 -2.66 13.40
C ILE A 77 3.07 -4.06 13.95
N THR A 78 2.38 -5.09 13.46
CA THR A 78 2.60 -6.47 13.89
C THR A 78 4.00 -6.94 13.49
N VAL A 79 4.40 -6.69 12.26
CA VAL A 79 5.75 -7.00 11.75
C VAL A 79 6.82 -6.27 12.56
N GLU A 80 6.62 -4.97 12.85
CA GLU A 80 7.55 -4.21 13.69
C GLU A 80 7.67 -4.82 15.08
N ARG A 81 6.55 -5.13 15.73
CA ARG A 81 6.55 -5.65 17.11
C ARG A 81 7.09 -7.06 17.22
N VAL A 82 6.77 -7.93 16.26
CA VAL A 82 7.11 -9.37 16.33
C VAL A 82 8.48 -9.65 15.72
N ALA A 83 8.81 -9.02 14.59
CA ALA A 83 10.04 -9.31 13.87
C ALA A 83 11.18 -8.33 14.18
N TYR A 84 10.93 -7.02 14.12
CA TYR A 84 12.01 -6.03 14.23
C TYR A 84 12.36 -5.65 15.67
N ARG A 85 11.37 -5.47 16.53
CA ARG A 85 11.56 -5.01 17.91
C ARG A 85 12.40 -5.98 18.76
N PRO A 86 12.17 -7.32 18.76
CA PRO A 86 12.97 -8.26 19.53
C PRO A 86 14.44 -8.28 19.12
N LEU A 87 14.69 -8.16 17.80
CA LEU A 87 16.06 -8.16 17.28
C LEU A 87 16.82 -6.87 17.61
N ARG A 88 16.12 -5.73 17.61
CA ARG A 88 16.73 -4.45 17.98
C ARG A 88 17.24 -4.45 19.42
N ASN A 89 16.55 -5.14 20.32
CA ASN A 89 16.92 -5.20 21.73
C ASN A 89 18.09 -6.16 22.03
N ARG A 90 18.41 -7.09 21.12
CA ARG A 90 19.49 -8.07 21.32
C ARG A 90 20.84 -7.63 20.71
N ARG A 91 20.97 -6.38 20.30
CA ARG A 91 22.14 -5.90 19.57
C ARG A 91 23.37 -5.71 20.44
N LYS A 92 24.32 -6.63 20.37
CA LYS A 92 25.73 -6.43 20.80
C LYS A 92 26.62 -7.05 19.72
N GLY A 93 27.51 -6.23 19.08
CA GLY A 93 28.56 -6.71 18.18
C GLY A 93 28.45 -6.26 16.71
N ALA A 94 29.37 -6.73 15.87
CA ALA A 94 29.55 -6.31 14.46
C ALA A 94 28.36 -6.66 13.53
N LEU A 95 27.49 -7.59 13.91
CA LEU A 95 26.33 -8.03 13.13
C LEU A 95 25.12 -7.06 13.16
N VAL A 96 25.24 -5.94 13.89
CA VAL A 96 24.15 -4.95 14.10
C VAL A 96 23.57 -4.41 12.80
N ARG A 97 24.36 -4.30 11.75
CA ARG A 97 23.91 -3.75 10.45
C ARG A 97 23.24 -4.77 9.54
N VAL A 98 23.64 -6.04 9.60
CA VAL A 98 23.17 -7.10 8.69
C VAL A 98 21.88 -7.73 9.21
N THR A 99 21.71 -7.86 10.52
CA THR A 99 20.54 -8.50 11.15
C THR A 99 19.18 -7.91 10.68
N PRO A 100 18.98 -6.58 10.61
CA PRO A 100 17.70 -6.03 10.13
C PRO A 100 17.43 -6.35 8.66
N LEU A 101 18.48 -6.42 7.84
CA LEU A 101 18.38 -6.76 6.41
C LEU A 101 17.89 -8.21 6.24
N VAL A 102 18.54 -9.15 6.93
CA VAL A 102 18.16 -10.57 6.89
C VAL A 102 16.75 -10.77 7.43
N THR A 103 16.39 -10.05 8.51
CA THR A 103 15.03 -10.09 9.05
C THR A 103 14.00 -9.57 8.07
N ALA A 104 14.29 -8.45 7.39
CA ALA A 104 13.39 -7.89 6.39
C ALA A 104 13.15 -8.85 5.22
N LEU A 105 14.21 -9.54 4.76
CA LEU A 105 14.10 -10.60 3.74
C LEU A 105 13.26 -11.79 4.24
N GLY A 106 13.49 -12.25 5.46
CA GLY A 106 12.70 -13.34 6.05
C GLY A 106 11.23 -13.00 6.19
N VAL A 107 10.90 -11.78 6.63
CA VAL A 107 9.52 -11.28 6.72
C VAL A 107 8.90 -11.15 5.34
N SER A 108 9.64 -10.65 4.35
CA SER A 108 9.17 -10.55 2.96
C SER A 108 8.78 -11.93 2.43
N MET A 109 9.67 -12.91 2.52
CA MET A 109 9.40 -14.29 2.08
C MET A 109 8.22 -14.91 2.84
N PHE A 110 8.12 -14.67 4.15
CA PHE A 110 7.00 -15.15 4.95
C PHE A 110 5.67 -14.58 4.48
N LEU A 111 5.57 -13.25 4.29
CA LEU A 111 4.34 -12.59 3.84
C LEU A 111 3.95 -13.00 2.41
N GLN A 112 4.92 -13.20 1.51
CA GLN A 112 4.66 -13.71 0.15
C GLN A 112 4.03 -15.10 0.19
N ASN A 113 4.64 -16.03 0.93
CA ASN A 113 4.11 -17.40 1.05
C ASN A 113 2.75 -17.40 1.76
N LEU A 114 2.58 -16.59 2.79
CA LEU A 114 1.31 -16.43 3.48
C LEU A 114 0.21 -15.93 2.54
N ALA A 115 0.51 -14.93 1.72
CA ALA A 115 -0.44 -14.41 0.73
C ALA A 115 -0.81 -15.48 -0.31
N GLN A 116 0.15 -16.28 -0.79
CA GLN A 116 -0.12 -17.37 -1.72
C GLN A 116 -1.00 -18.45 -1.10
N LEU A 117 -0.79 -18.79 0.16
CA LEU A 117 -1.61 -19.75 0.89
C LEU A 117 -3.04 -19.25 1.12
N LEU A 118 -3.20 -17.96 1.52
CA LEU A 118 -4.51 -17.41 1.85
C LEU A 118 -5.33 -17.05 0.61
N PHE A 119 -4.68 -16.49 -0.41
CA PHE A 119 -5.37 -15.87 -1.54
C PHE A 119 -5.20 -16.61 -2.87
N SER A 120 -4.35 -17.64 -2.90
CA SER A 120 -3.97 -18.37 -4.12
C SER A 120 -3.22 -17.49 -5.14
N PRO A 121 -2.25 -18.00 -5.92
CA PRO A 121 -1.44 -17.21 -6.87
C PRO A 121 -2.16 -16.90 -8.19
N ARG A 122 -3.49 -16.73 -8.17
CA ARG A 122 -4.28 -16.41 -9.37
C ARG A 122 -4.35 -14.90 -9.58
N PHE A 123 -4.20 -14.49 -10.84
CA PHE A 123 -4.45 -13.10 -11.22
C PHE A 123 -5.92 -12.74 -10.97
N ARG A 124 -6.15 -11.68 -10.21
CA ARG A 124 -7.49 -11.16 -9.90
C ARG A 124 -7.60 -9.74 -10.40
N PRO A 125 -8.45 -9.48 -11.41
CA PRO A 125 -8.70 -8.12 -11.86
C PRO A 125 -9.41 -7.33 -10.76
N TYR A 126 -8.95 -6.13 -10.50
CA TYR A 126 -9.60 -5.23 -9.53
C TYR A 126 -10.98 -4.82 -10.04
N PRO A 127 -12.04 -4.80 -9.20
CA PRO A 127 -13.36 -4.33 -9.60
C PRO A 127 -13.30 -2.90 -10.14
N GLN A 128 -13.94 -2.66 -11.29
CA GLN A 128 -13.96 -1.33 -11.87
C GLN A 128 -14.98 -0.46 -11.13
N LEU A 129 -14.52 0.61 -10.49
CA LEU A 129 -15.37 1.58 -9.79
C LEU A 129 -16.18 2.46 -10.73
N LEU A 130 -15.61 2.75 -11.89
CA LEU A 130 -16.23 3.60 -12.91
C LEU A 130 -16.17 2.90 -14.26
N SER A 131 -17.34 2.60 -14.81
CA SER A 131 -17.51 2.14 -16.17
C SER A 131 -17.73 3.38 -17.06
N GLY A 132 -16.77 3.69 -17.92
CA GLY A 132 -16.87 4.81 -18.84
C GLY A 132 -15.52 5.20 -19.44
N THR A 133 -15.58 6.00 -20.51
CA THR A 133 -14.40 6.58 -21.17
C THR A 133 -14.54 8.08 -21.21
N VAL A 134 -13.50 8.79 -20.80
CA VAL A 134 -13.38 10.23 -20.96
C VAL A 134 -12.67 10.49 -22.29
N GLN A 135 -13.32 11.23 -23.18
CA GLN A 135 -12.71 11.65 -24.44
C GLN A 135 -11.90 12.93 -24.22
N LEU A 136 -10.59 12.84 -24.41
CA LEU A 136 -9.72 14.02 -24.42
C LEU A 136 -9.40 14.38 -25.88
N PRO A 137 -9.59 15.65 -26.28
CA PRO A 137 -9.47 16.07 -27.68
C PRO A 137 -8.06 15.89 -28.29
N LEU A 138 -7.02 15.69 -27.49
CA LEU A 138 -5.63 15.53 -27.92
C LEU A 138 -5.06 14.11 -27.75
N ILE A 139 -5.66 13.26 -26.90
CA ILE A 139 -5.06 11.99 -26.45
C ILE A 139 -5.97 10.79 -26.77
N GLY A 140 -7.20 11.04 -27.23
CA GLY A 140 -8.18 9.98 -27.50
C GLY A 140 -9.00 9.57 -26.25
N SER A 141 -9.61 8.37 -26.28
CA SER A 141 -10.45 7.88 -25.20
C SER A 141 -9.63 7.20 -24.09
N ILE A 142 -9.77 7.68 -22.87
CA ILE A 142 -9.11 7.11 -21.69
C ILE A 142 -10.19 6.56 -20.75
N SER A 143 -9.99 5.36 -20.20
CA SER A 143 -10.89 4.80 -19.19
C SER A 143 -10.98 5.72 -17.96
N SER A 144 -12.18 6.00 -17.48
CA SER A 144 -12.44 6.83 -16.30
C SER A 144 -11.70 6.30 -15.06
N SER A 145 -11.55 4.99 -14.93
CA SER A 145 -10.75 4.38 -13.84
C SER A 145 -9.27 4.78 -13.89
N ARG A 146 -8.68 4.97 -15.07
CA ARG A 146 -7.29 5.43 -15.19
C ARG A 146 -7.11 6.88 -14.78
N VAL A 147 -8.10 7.71 -15.09
CA VAL A 147 -8.11 9.12 -14.66
C VAL A 147 -8.23 9.19 -13.14
N LEU A 148 -9.12 8.40 -12.55
CA LEU A 148 -9.29 8.31 -11.10
C LEU A 148 -7.98 7.90 -10.40
N ILE A 149 -7.29 6.88 -10.90
CA ILE A 149 -6.00 6.45 -10.36
C ILE A 149 -4.97 7.58 -10.42
N LEU A 150 -4.88 8.30 -11.54
CA LEU A 150 -3.93 9.40 -11.70
C LEU A 150 -4.22 10.54 -10.71
N VAL A 151 -5.48 10.95 -10.60
CA VAL A 151 -5.90 12.03 -9.68
C VAL A 151 -5.64 11.61 -8.23
N THR A 152 -6.03 10.40 -7.85
CA THR A 152 -5.79 9.86 -6.49
C THR A 152 -4.30 9.81 -6.17
N ALA A 153 -3.47 9.36 -7.13
CA ALA A 153 -2.02 9.32 -6.95
C ALA A 153 -1.43 10.71 -6.70
N ILE A 154 -1.85 11.72 -7.47
CA ILE A 154 -1.39 13.11 -7.29
C ILE A 154 -1.84 13.65 -5.93
N VAL A 155 -3.09 13.44 -5.56
CA VAL A 155 -3.64 13.90 -4.27
C VAL A 155 -2.88 13.29 -3.10
N VAL A 156 -2.65 11.97 -3.13
CA VAL A 156 -1.90 11.27 -2.09
C VAL A 156 -0.45 11.75 -2.05
N MET A 157 0.18 11.98 -3.20
CA MET A 157 1.56 12.48 -3.28
C MET A 157 1.67 13.89 -2.66
N VAL A 158 0.77 14.79 -2.99
CA VAL A 158 0.73 16.15 -2.40
C VAL A 158 0.42 16.09 -0.92
N ALA A 159 -0.52 15.25 -0.48
CA ALA A 159 -0.84 15.07 0.93
C ALA A 159 0.37 14.56 1.73
N LEU A 160 1.09 13.56 1.21
CA LEU A 160 2.31 13.04 1.81
C LEU A 160 3.41 14.10 1.90
N GLU A 161 3.60 14.88 0.84
CA GLU A 161 4.57 15.98 0.83
C GLU A 161 4.25 17.03 1.89
N LEU A 162 2.98 17.41 2.03
CA LEU A 162 2.51 18.34 3.05
C LEU A 162 2.73 17.78 4.46
N VAL A 163 2.40 16.50 4.68
CA VAL A 163 2.64 15.82 5.96
C VAL A 163 4.12 15.84 6.32
N VAL A 164 5.00 15.46 5.39
CA VAL A 164 6.45 15.43 5.62
C VAL A 164 7.03 16.83 5.83
N LYS A 165 6.55 17.84 5.09
CA LYS A 165 7.09 19.22 5.19
C LYS A 165 6.53 19.99 6.37
N ARG A 166 5.27 19.78 6.75
CA ARG A 166 4.57 20.64 7.70
C ARG A 166 4.26 20.01 9.06
N THR A 167 4.34 18.67 9.20
CA THR A 167 4.03 18.03 10.46
C THR A 167 5.26 17.77 11.32
N TRP A 168 5.02 17.61 12.62
CA TRP A 168 6.03 17.22 13.60
C TRP A 168 6.68 15.88 13.28
N PHE A 169 5.90 14.95 12.74
CA PHE A 169 6.40 13.65 12.23
C PHE A 169 7.43 13.85 11.12
N GLY A 170 7.19 14.73 10.18
CA GLY A 170 8.13 15.02 9.11
C GLY A 170 9.43 15.68 9.61
N LYS A 171 9.36 16.50 10.67
CA LYS A 171 10.56 17.06 11.32
C LYS A 171 11.39 16.00 12.05
N ALA A 172 10.75 14.99 12.63
CA ALA A 172 11.44 13.88 13.28
C ALA A 172 12.09 12.88 12.27
N MET A 173 11.69 12.95 11.01
CA MET A 173 12.22 12.12 9.90
C MET A 173 13.43 12.74 9.18
N ARG A 174 13.73 14.00 9.44
CA ARG A 174 14.92 14.72 8.91
C ARG A 174 16.09 14.64 9.86
#